data_021041f89e6f6633ae04df865e81fea1
#
_entry.id   021041f89e6f6633ae04df865e81fea1
#
_cell.length_a   1.000
_cell.length_b   1.000
_cell.length_c   1.000
_cell.angle_alpha   90.00
_cell.angle_beta   90.00
_cell.angle_gamma   90.00
#
_symmetry.space_group_name_H-M   'P 1'
#
loop_
_entity.id
_entity.type
_entity.pdbx_description
1 polymer ?
#
loop_
_entity_poly.entity_id
_entity_poly.type
_entity_poly.pdbx_seq_one_letter_code
_entity_poly.pdbx_strand_id
1 'polypeptide(L)' 'MKSNNMFKDQVKTISSWFQSWSECEQTVALYSLLKRLSPIQVKFIAQVLEQSASDCSQVQRLEEEANNPGML' A
#
# COMPACT_ATOMS: atom_id res chain seq x y z
N MET A 1 -11.41 13.98 -21.56
CA MET A 1 -10.95 15.06 -20.75
C MET A 1 -11.68 15.18 -19.43
N LYS A 2 -12.99 15.42 -19.46
CA LYS A 2 -13.73 15.52 -18.21
C LYS A 2 -13.65 14.23 -17.41
N SER A 3 -13.67 13.08 -18.08
CA SER A 3 -13.59 11.79 -17.39
C SER A 3 -12.24 11.61 -16.68
N ASN A 4 -11.15 12.13 -17.24
CA ASN A 4 -9.84 12.07 -16.60
C ASN A 4 -9.80 12.93 -15.34
N ASN A 5 -10.36 14.13 -15.42
CA ASN A 5 -10.41 14.99 -14.24
C ASN A 5 -11.30 14.39 -13.17
N MET A 6 -12.44 13.82 -13.58
CA MET A 6 -13.33 13.16 -12.64
C MET A 6 -12.65 12.00 -11.92
N PHE A 7 -11.91 11.18 -12.65
CA PHE A 7 -11.21 10.06 -12.06
C PHE A 7 -10.16 10.54 -11.05
N LYS A 8 -9.38 11.55 -11.42
CA LYS A 8 -8.38 12.11 -10.51
C LYS A 8 -9.00 12.62 -9.23
N ASP A 9 -10.14 13.29 -9.35
CA ASP A 9 -10.85 13.81 -8.19
C ASP A 9 -11.35 12.67 -7.31
N GLN A 10 -11.85 11.61 -7.94
CA GLN A 10 -12.31 10.44 -7.19
C GLN A 10 -11.16 9.77 -6.44
N VAL A 11 -10.01 9.65 -7.07
CA VAL A 11 -8.84 9.06 -6.43
C VAL A 11 -8.41 9.90 -5.24
N LYS A 12 -8.40 11.22 -5.38
CA LYS A 12 -8.06 12.10 -4.27
C LYS A 12 -9.03 11.94 -3.12
N THR A 13 -10.32 11.84 -3.43
CA THR A 13 -11.35 11.68 -2.42
C THR A 13 -11.17 10.36 -1.68
N ILE A 14 -10.95 9.28 -2.40
CA ILE A 14 -10.74 7.97 -1.79
C ILE A 14 -9.48 7.98 -0.93
N SER A 15 -8.42 8.60 -1.42
CA SER A 15 -7.17 8.69 -0.65
C SER A 15 -7.38 9.43 0.66
N SER A 16 -8.16 10.50 0.62
CA SER A 16 -8.48 11.27 1.81
C SER A 16 -9.28 10.44 2.81
N TRP A 17 -10.28 9.71 2.34
CA TRP A 17 -11.05 8.82 3.19
C TRP A 17 -10.16 7.75 3.80
N PHE A 18 -9.33 7.14 2.98
CA PHE A 18 -8.44 6.06 3.39
C PHE A 18 -7.53 6.49 4.54
N GLN A 19 -6.98 7.69 4.43
CA GLN A 19 -6.11 8.21 5.48
C GLN A 19 -6.83 8.43 6.80
N SER A 20 -8.12 8.68 6.76
CA SER A 20 -8.90 8.90 7.97
C SER A 20 -9.38 7.61 8.63
N TRP A 21 -9.24 6.47 7.95
CA TRP A 21 -9.70 5.18 8.44
C TRP A 21 -8.66 4.54 9.34
N SER A 22 -9.11 3.68 10.24
CA SER A 22 -8.20 2.86 11.03
C SER A 22 -7.54 1.83 10.14
N GLU A 23 -6.46 1.22 10.63
CA GLU A 23 -5.78 0.18 9.87
C GLU A 23 -6.71 -0.98 9.54
N CYS A 24 -7.57 -1.34 10.48
CA CYS A 24 -8.54 -2.40 10.24
C CYS A 24 -9.50 -2.04 9.12
N GLU A 25 -10.02 -0.82 9.16
CA GLU A 25 -10.93 -0.33 8.13
C GLU A 25 -10.24 -0.26 6.77
N GLN A 26 -9.00 0.19 6.74
CA GLN A 26 -8.20 0.24 5.52
C GLN A 26 -8.04 -1.15 4.92
N THR A 27 -7.75 -2.13 5.75
CA THR A 27 -7.56 -3.50 5.30
C THR A 27 -8.85 -4.05 4.69
N VAL A 28 -9.98 -3.81 5.34
CA VAL A 28 -11.26 -4.28 4.83
C VAL A 28 -11.58 -3.64 3.48
N ALA A 29 -11.33 -2.33 3.37
CA ALA A 29 -11.60 -1.61 2.13
C ALA A 29 -10.74 -2.15 0.99
N LEU A 30 -9.44 -2.36 1.24
CA LEU A 30 -8.54 -2.89 0.23
C LEU A 30 -8.96 -4.30 -0.18
N TYR A 31 -9.29 -5.14 0.77
CA TYR A 31 -9.71 -6.50 0.48
C TYR A 31 -10.96 -6.51 -0.40
N SER A 32 -11.90 -5.64 -0.09
CA SER A 32 -13.14 -5.54 -0.86
C SER A 32 -12.86 -5.13 -2.31
N LEU A 33 -11.92 -4.22 -2.50
CA LEU A 33 -11.54 -3.78 -3.85
C LEU A 33 -10.78 -4.87 -4.60
N LEU A 34 -9.88 -5.58 -3.91
CA LEU A 34 -9.10 -6.65 -4.53
C LEU A 34 -9.98 -7.76 -5.10
N LYS A 35 -11.09 -8.04 -4.44
CA LYS A 35 -12.01 -9.06 -4.92
C LYS A 35 -12.60 -8.74 -6.28
N ARG A 36 -12.61 -7.49 -6.68
CA ARG A 36 -13.20 -7.04 -7.93
C ARG A 36 -12.20 -6.96 -9.08
N LEU A 37 -10.95 -7.27 -8.81
CA LEU A 37 -9.89 -7.18 -9.82
C LEU A 37 -9.82 -8.44 -10.65
N SER A 38 -9.33 -8.30 -11.89
CA SER A 38 -9.04 -9.45 -12.74
C SER A 38 -7.78 -10.15 -12.23
N PRO A 39 -7.55 -11.42 -12.64
CA PRO A 39 -6.34 -12.13 -12.22
C PRO A 39 -5.06 -11.43 -12.62
N ILE A 40 -5.03 -10.76 -13.75
CA ILE A 40 -3.84 -10.03 -14.21
C ILE A 40 -3.56 -8.86 -13.27
N GLN A 41 -4.61 -8.12 -12.91
CA GLN A 41 -4.47 -7.00 -12.00
C GLN A 41 -3.99 -7.46 -10.62
N VAL A 42 -4.52 -8.59 -10.15
CA VAL A 42 -4.09 -9.14 -8.86
C VAL A 42 -2.62 -9.48 -8.89
N LYS A 43 -2.14 -10.09 -9.99
CA LYS A 43 -0.73 -10.41 -10.13
C LYS A 43 0.14 -9.17 -10.05
N PHE A 44 -0.26 -8.12 -10.75
CA PHE A 44 0.50 -6.88 -10.74
C PHE A 44 0.56 -6.28 -9.33
N ILE A 45 -0.58 -6.21 -8.67
CA ILE A 45 -0.65 -5.65 -7.32
C ILE A 45 0.17 -6.48 -6.34
N ALA A 46 0.13 -7.81 -6.48
CA ALA A 46 0.92 -8.69 -5.63
C ALA A 46 2.41 -8.40 -5.75
N GLN A 47 2.88 -8.16 -6.97
CA GLN A 47 4.29 -7.83 -7.18
C GLN A 47 4.66 -6.50 -6.53
N VAL A 48 3.78 -5.52 -6.64
CA VAL A 48 4.01 -4.21 -6.01
C VAL A 48 4.10 -4.36 -4.49
N LEU A 49 3.21 -5.15 -3.92
CA LEU A 49 3.20 -5.38 -2.48
C LEU A 49 4.43 -6.13 -2.02
N GLU A 50 4.89 -7.11 -2.78
CA GLU A 50 6.12 -7.83 -2.45
C GLU A 50 7.32 -6.89 -2.43
N GLN A 51 7.40 -6.00 -3.41
CA GLN A 51 8.48 -5.04 -3.47
C GLN A 51 8.44 -4.11 -2.26
N SER A 52 7.27 -3.63 -1.90
CA SER A 52 7.11 -2.75 -0.74
C SER A 52 7.50 -3.46 0.54
N ALA A 53 7.11 -4.72 0.70
CA ALA A 53 7.45 -5.49 1.89
C ALA A 53 8.96 -5.72 1.98
N SER A 54 9.59 -6.00 0.85
CA SER A 54 11.04 -6.18 0.80
C SER A 54 11.76 -4.91 1.22
N ASP A 55 11.31 -3.76 0.71
CA ASP A 55 11.91 -2.48 1.05
C ASP A 55 11.77 -2.19 2.54
N CYS A 56 10.61 -2.45 3.09
CA CYS A 56 10.38 -2.27 4.53
C CYS A 56 11.29 -3.14 5.36
N SER A 57 11.47 -4.39 4.95
CA SER A 57 12.35 -5.32 5.68
C SER A 57 13.78 -4.83 5.69
N GLN A 58 14.24 -4.29 4.56
CA GLN A 58 15.60 -3.76 4.48
C GLN A 58 15.79 -2.57 5.40
N VAL A 59 14.82 -1.68 5.43
CA VAL A 59 14.89 -0.49 6.28
C VAL A 59 14.93 -0.91 7.75
N GLN A 60 14.09 -1.86 8.15
CA GLN A 60 14.06 -2.34 9.52
C GLN A 60 15.39 -2.96 9.91
N ARG A 61 15.98 -3.74 9.02
CA ARG A 61 17.26 -4.36 9.29
C ARG A 61 18.35 -3.32 9.51
N LEU A 62 18.36 -2.28 8.68
CA LEU A 62 19.34 -1.21 8.82
C LEU A 62 19.15 -0.45 10.13
N GLU A 63 17.90 -0.22 10.52
CA GLU A 63 17.62 0.43 11.78
C GLU A 63 18.10 -0.40 12.96
N GLU A 64 17.89 -1.69 12.92
CA GLU A 64 18.34 -2.58 13.98
C GLU A 64 19.86 -2.59 14.09
N GLU A 65 20.56 -2.62 12.97
CA GLU A 65 22.02 -2.57 12.99
C GLU A 65 22.51 -1.26 13.58
N ALA A 66 21.88 -0.15 13.21
CA ALA A 66 22.28 1.15 13.72
C ALA A 66 22.04 1.28 15.22
N ASN A 67 21.00 0.63 15.73
CA ASN A 67 20.61 0.75 17.13
C ASN A 67 21.29 -0.27 18.04
N ASN A 68 22.02 -1.23 17.48
CA ASN A 68 22.67 -2.29 18.26
C ASN A 68 24.15 -2.39 17.92
N PRO A 69 24.92 -1.34 18.16
CA PRO A 69 26.34 -1.38 17.83
C PRO A 69 27.11 -2.41 18.64
N GLY A 70 26.61 -2.77 19.79
CA GLY A 70 27.28 -3.77 20.61
C GLY A 70 27.23 -5.17 20.06
N MET A 71 26.42 -5.39 19.05
CA MET A 71 26.30 -6.69 18.42
C MET A 71 27.44 -7.02 17.48
N LEU A 72 28.28 -6.09 17.22
CA LEU A 72 29.42 -6.26 16.32
C LEU A 72 30.60 -7.05 16.93
#